data_7ae4cb53841f17d796be55bfd2a94b7c
#
_entry.id   7ae4cb53841f17d796be55bfd2a94b7c
#
_cell.length_a   1.000
_cell.length_b   1.000
_cell.length_c   1.000
_cell.angle_alpha   90.00
_cell.angle_beta   90.00
_cell.angle_gamma   90.00
#
_symmetry.space_group_name_H-M   'P 1'
#
loop_
_entity.id
_entity.type
_entity.pdbx_description
1 polymer ?
#
loop_
_entity_poly.entity_id
_entity_poly.type
_entity_poly.pdbx_seq_one_letter_code
_entity_poly.pdbx_strand_id
1 'polypeptide(L)'
;QNVQLLPGKSYTITLKFELGVQLAANDINLTQNGCTASDKNNLAKLRWATGNLKSTGNTNYVWTTATDRGYYYTFYSTYTGNTNTNNTDPCSKLNTAYYGTGWRTPSRNTLAMLSRCTNKALINKGMWFMNSSIGLFLPAAGYRNDNRGGSGTEATTGPDTEGYYQSRDDAGGTVSYFMLLRNGTAEIQAYQKKDGKTVRCVKGD
;
A
#
# COMPACT_ATOMS: atom_id res chain seq x y z
N GLN A 1 -28.85 -11.99 9.68
CA GLN A 1 -29.89 -12.95 9.34
C GLN A 1 -29.52 -14.30 9.96
N ASN A 2 -30.36 -14.87 10.77
CA ASN A 2 -30.16 -16.21 11.29
C ASN A 2 -30.62 -17.22 10.24
N VAL A 3 -29.74 -18.14 9.86
CA VAL A 3 -30.06 -19.25 8.95
C VAL A 3 -30.51 -20.44 9.80
N GLN A 4 -31.73 -20.89 9.62
CA GLN A 4 -32.24 -22.09 10.28
C GLN A 4 -31.88 -23.32 9.45
N LEU A 5 -31.06 -24.20 10.02
CA LEU A 5 -30.67 -25.46 9.37
C LEU A 5 -31.68 -26.55 9.65
N LEU A 6 -32.17 -27.24 8.63
CA LEU A 6 -33.13 -28.34 8.76
C LEU A 6 -32.37 -29.66 8.99
N PRO A 7 -32.85 -30.52 9.90
CA PRO A 7 -32.25 -31.83 10.13
C PRO A 7 -32.23 -32.70 8.85
N GLY A 8 -31.18 -33.47 8.67
CA GLY A 8 -31.03 -34.41 7.57
C GLY A 8 -30.74 -33.79 6.20
N LYS A 9 -30.46 -32.48 6.12
CA LYS A 9 -30.02 -31.81 4.88
C LYS A 9 -28.54 -31.50 4.93
N SER A 10 -27.86 -31.62 3.80
CA SER A 10 -26.50 -31.13 3.62
C SER A 10 -26.53 -29.68 3.16
N TYR A 11 -25.70 -28.85 3.77
CA TYR A 11 -25.57 -27.42 3.42
C TYR A 11 -24.14 -27.10 3.10
N THR A 12 -23.90 -26.40 1.98
CA THR A 12 -22.62 -25.81 1.66
C THR A 12 -22.70 -24.33 2.01
N ILE A 13 -21.89 -23.91 2.99
CA ILE A 13 -21.78 -22.50 3.37
C ILE A 13 -20.52 -21.95 2.67
N THR A 14 -20.71 -21.07 1.70
CA THR A 14 -19.60 -20.35 1.07
C THR A 14 -19.38 -19.03 1.81
N LEU A 15 -18.29 -18.94 2.57
CA LEU A 15 -17.89 -17.71 3.22
C LEU A 15 -17.00 -16.90 2.24
N LYS A 16 -17.46 -15.72 1.85
CA LYS A 16 -16.64 -14.76 1.09
C LYS A 16 -15.98 -13.81 2.08
N PHE A 17 -14.67 -13.93 2.22
CA PHE A 17 -13.87 -12.97 2.96
C PHE A 17 -13.38 -11.91 2.01
N GLU A 18 -13.69 -10.66 2.29
CA GLU A 18 -13.09 -9.54 1.56
C GLU A 18 -11.76 -9.17 2.23
N LEU A 19 -10.66 -9.48 1.53
CA LEU A 19 -9.31 -9.18 2.01
C LEU A 19 -9.01 -7.69 1.89
N GLY A 20 -8.31 -7.15 2.88
CA GLY A 20 -7.84 -5.77 2.89
C GLY A 20 -8.53 -4.88 3.95
N VAL A 21 -7.94 -3.72 4.17
CA VAL A 21 -8.44 -2.68 5.06
C VAL A 21 -9.21 -1.64 4.23
N GLN A 22 -10.44 -1.35 4.63
CA GLN A 22 -11.22 -0.25 4.09
C GLN A 22 -11.37 0.82 5.18
N LEU A 23 -11.04 2.06 4.84
CA LEU A 23 -11.28 3.18 5.75
C LEU A 23 -12.78 3.47 5.81
N ALA A 24 -13.34 3.54 7.01
CA ALA A 24 -14.74 3.91 7.18
C ALA A 24 -14.95 5.38 6.76
N ALA A 25 -16.15 5.70 6.27
CA ALA A 25 -16.46 7.06 5.84
C ALA A 25 -16.26 8.10 6.96
N ASN A 26 -16.44 7.68 8.23
CA ASN A 26 -16.21 8.53 9.40
C ASN A 26 -14.73 8.73 9.74
N ASP A 27 -13.84 7.87 9.22
CA ASP A 27 -12.39 7.99 9.38
C ASP A 27 -11.77 9.02 8.43
N ILE A 28 -12.57 9.53 7.49
CA ILE A 28 -12.14 10.47 6.48
C ILE A 28 -12.59 11.88 6.88
N ASN A 29 -11.63 12.73 7.18
CA ASN A 29 -11.88 14.08 7.69
C ASN A 29 -11.90 15.11 6.56
N LEU A 30 -13.07 15.70 6.31
CA LEU A 30 -13.25 16.76 5.29
C LEU A 30 -12.62 18.09 5.67
N THR A 31 -12.27 18.32 6.93
CA THR A 31 -11.74 19.61 7.38
C THR A 31 -10.24 19.75 7.25
N GLN A 32 -9.56 18.68 6.82
CA GLN A 32 -8.10 18.70 6.68
C GLN A 32 -7.64 19.04 5.26
N ASN A 33 -6.73 20.00 5.16
CA ASN A 33 -5.80 20.21 4.04
C ASN A 33 -6.39 20.12 2.61
N GLY A 34 -7.60 20.62 2.39
CA GLY A 34 -8.23 20.61 1.07
C GLY A 34 -8.84 19.25 0.67
N CYS A 35 -9.18 18.40 1.61
CA CYS A 35 -9.98 17.21 1.36
C CYS A 35 -11.38 17.59 0.88
N THR A 36 -11.81 17.07 -0.26
CA THR A 36 -13.14 17.32 -0.84
C THR A 36 -14.10 16.15 -0.55
N ALA A 37 -15.41 16.40 -0.74
CA ALA A 37 -16.41 15.34 -0.63
C ALA A 37 -16.18 14.22 -1.67
N SER A 38 -15.67 14.55 -2.86
CA SER A 38 -15.28 13.57 -3.88
C SER A 38 -14.12 12.71 -3.41
N ASP A 39 -13.08 13.33 -2.80
CA ASP A 39 -11.94 12.60 -2.24
C ASP A 39 -12.39 11.61 -1.17
N LYS A 40 -13.27 12.05 -0.27
CA LYS A 40 -13.84 11.20 0.77
C LYS A 40 -14.54 9.99 0.18
N ASN A 41 -15.43 10.20 -0.79
CA ASN A 41 -16.20 9.13 -1.41
C ASN A 41 -15.30 8.15 -2.17
N ASN A 42 -14.26 8.64 -2.84
CA ASN A 42 -13.29 7.81 -3.55
C ASN A 42 -12.43 7.00 -2.57
N LEU A 43 -11.88 7.65 -1.54
CA LEU A 43 -11.04 6.99 -0.53
C LEU A 43 -11.80 5.90 0.24
N ALA A 44 -13.08 6.12 0.56
CA ALA A 44 -13.94 5.15 1.26
C ALA A 44 -14.26 3.88 0.43
N LYS A 45 -14.13 3.93 -0.90
CA LYS A 45 -14.34 2.77 -1.77
C LYS A 45 -13.11 1.90 -1.90
N LEU A 46 -11.94 2.42 -1.54
CA LEU A 46 -10.68 1.72 -1.71
C LEU A 46 -10.48 0.65 -0.63
N ARG A 47 -9.88 -0.45 -1.04
CA ARG A 47 -9.37 -1.48 -0.13
C ARG A 47 -7.85 -1.49 -0.19
N TRP A 48 -7.22 -1.37 0.95
CA TRP A 48 -5.76 -1.40 1.09
C TRP A 48 -5.31 -2.78 1.55
N ALA A 49 -4.23 -3.27 1.00
CA ALA A 49 -3.59 -4.48 1.49
C ALA A 49 -3.26 -4.35 2.99
N THR A 50 -3.39 -5.43 3.75
CA THR A 50 -3.11 -5.43 5.20
C THR A 50 -1.63 -5.29 5.52
N GLY A 51 -0.75 -5.64 4.59
CA GLY A 51 0.69 -5.54 4.70
C GLY A 51 1.34 -5.03 3.41
N ASN A 52 2.63 -4.73 3.48
CA ASN A 52 3.41 -4.36 2.31
C ASN A 52 3.67 -5.57 1.41
N LEU A 53 3.92 -5.31 0.14
CA LEU A 53 4.17 -6.36 -0.83
C LEU A 53 5.54 -7.01 -0.58
N LYS A 54 5.58 -8.34 -0.67
CA LYS A 54 6.77 -9.16 -0.58
C LYS A 54 6.77 -10.21 -1.68
N SER A 55 7.91 -10.45 -2.31
CA SER A 55 8.08 -11.56 -3.25
C SER A 55 8.77 -12.73 -2.53
N THR A 56 8.17 -13.91 -2.59
CA THR A 56 8.77 -15.16 -2.11
C THR A 56 9.34 -15.97 -3.27
N GLY A 57 10.41 -15.47 -3.88
CA GLY A 57 10.91 -15.96 -5.17
C GLY A 57 10.26 -15.19 -6.34
N ASN A 58 10.68 -15.47 -7.56
CA ASN A 58 10.33 -14.66 -8.74
C ASN A 58 8.86 -14.71 -9.16
N THR A 59 8.02 -15.54 -8.54
CA THR A 59 6.65 -15.79 -8.98
C THR A 59 5.59 -15.62 -7.89
N ASN A 60 5.97 -15.68 -6.61
CA ASN A 60 5.01 -15.64 -5.50
C ASN A 60 5.04 -14.29 -4.80
N TYR A 61 3.98 -13.51 -5.00
CA TYR A 61 3.78 -12.22 -4.36
C TYR A 61 2.71 -12.35 -3.28
N VAL A 62 3.03 -11.90 -2.09
CA VAL A 62 2.17 -11.97 -0.90
C VAL A 62 2.20 -10.64 -0.14
N TRP A 63 1.21 -10.44 0.74
CA TRP A 63 1.30 -9.37 1.72
C TRP A 63 2.04 -9.85 2.97
N THR A 64 2.80 -8.95 3.55
CA THR A 64 3.40 -9.15 4.86
C THR A 64 2.38 -8.86 5.97
N THR A 65 2.82 -8.96 7.22
CA THR A 65 2.06 -8.39 8.35
C THR A 65 2.01 -6.86 8.26
N ALA A 66 1.10 -6.23 8.98
CA ALA A 66 0.91 -4.78 8.93
C ALA A 66 2.18 -4.00 9.29
N THR A 67 3.01 -4.54 10.16
CA THR A 67 4.24 -3.92 10.68
C THR A 67 5.52 -4.30 9.95
N ASP A 68 5.46 -5.29 9.05
CA ASP A 68 6.63 -5.70 8.25
C ASP A 68 6.86 -4.70 7.11
N ARG A 69 8.11 -4.36 6.87
CA ARG A 69 8.53 -3.41 5.86
C ARG A 69 8.25 -3.87 4.42
N GLY A 70 8.12 -5.17 4.18
CA GLY A 70 8.01 -5.74 2.84
C GLY A 70 9.32 -5.68 2.05
N TYR A 71 9.21 -5.74 0.73
CA TYR A 71 10.34 -5.63 -0.18
C TYR A 71 10.35 -4.26 -0.88
N TYR A 72 11.49 -3.91 -1.47
CA TYR A 72 11.70 -2.64 -2.16
C TYR A 72 11.72 -2.89 -3.67
N TYR A 73 10.84 -2.22 -4.38
CA TYR A 73 10.66 -2.35 -5.82
C TYR A 73 11.11 -1.07 -6.52
N THR A 74 11.81 -1.19 -7.62
CA THR A 74 12.04 -0.08 -8.54
C THR A 74 10.73 0.34 -9.20
N PHE A 75 10.66 1.53 -9.73
CA PHE A 75 9.42 2.08 -10.27
C PHE A 75 8.79 1.15 -11.33
N TYR A 76 7.52 0.87 -11.11
CA TYR A 76 6.67 0.05 -11.99
C TYR A 76 7.37 -1.25 -12.44
N SER A 77 7.94 -1.95 -11.49
CA SER A 77 8.74 -3.14 -11.73
C SER A 77 8.45 -4.23 -10.70
N THR A 78 8.58 -5.46 -11.13
CA THR A 78 8.57 -6.64 -10.27
C THR A 78 9.94 -6.97 -9.67
N TYR A 79 10.97 -6.22 -10.04
CA TYR A 79 12.31 -6.41 -9.52
C TYR A 79 12.52 -5.73 -8.18
N THR A 80 13.07 -6.48 -7.24
CA THR A 80 13.36 -6.06 -5.86
C THR A 80 14.76 -5.48 -5.68
N GLY A 81 15.24 -4.76 -6.61
CA GLY A 81 16.56 -4.12 -6.53
C GLY A 81 17.36 -4.33 -7.79
N ASN A 82 17.49 -3.36 -8.46
CA ASN A 82 18.38 -3.01 -9.53
C ASN A 82 17.66 -2.24 -10.63
N THR A 83 18.41 -1.67 -11.52
CA THR A 83 18.06 -0.77 -12.63
C THR A 83 17.07 -1.30 -13.66
N ASN A 84 16.63 -2.56 -13.54
CA ASN A 84 15.71 -3.17 -14.49
C ASN A 84 14.25 -2.81 -14.17
N THR A 85 13.66 -1.99 -15.01
CA THR A 85 12.22 -1.76 -15.05
C THR A 85 11.61 -2.65 -16.13
N ASN A 86 10.58 -3.41 -15.80
CA ASN A 86 9.87 -4.24 -16.78
C ASN A 86 8.45 -3.72 -17.07
N ASN A 87 8.15 -2.48 -16.67
CA ASN A 87 6.85 -1.83 -16.83
C ASN A 87 5.66 -2.69 -16.34
N THR A 88 5.91 -3.48 -15.29
CA THR A 88 4.89 -4.35 -14.71
C THR A 88 4.57 -3.90 -13.29
N ASP A 89 3.31 -3.63 -13.02
CA ASP A 89 2.84 -3.34 -11.67
C ASP A 89 3.07 -4.55 -10.75
N PRO A 90 3.89 -4.43 -9.70
CA PRO A 90 4.18 -5.57 -8.82
C PRO A 90 2.93 -6.09 -8.11
N CYS A 91 1.93 -5.25 -7.81
CA CYS A 91 0.67 -5.69 -7.20
C CYS A 91 -0.18 -6.57 -8.14
N SER A 92 -0.01 -6.45 -9.46
CA SER A 92 -0.69 -7.33 -10.44
C SER A 92 -0.22 -8.78 -10.38
N LYS A 93 0.89 -9.05 -9.72
CA LYS A 93 1.46 -10.38 -9.54
C LYS A 93 0.94 -11.14 -8.31
N LEU A 94 0.11 -10.51 -7.49
CA LEU A 94 -0.58 -11.20 -6.40
C LEU A 94 -1.39 -12.38 -6.93
N ASN A 95 -1.36 -13.50 -6.21
CA ASN A 95 -2.12 -14.69 -6.58
C ASN A 95 -3.63 -14.38 -6.57
N THR A 96 -4.25 -14.35 -7.74
CA THR A 96 -5.65 -13.97 -7.91
C THR A 96 -6.62 -14.97 -7.30
N ALA A 97 -6.25 -16.25 -7.19
CA ALA A 97 -7.07 -17.26 -6.53
C ALA A 97 -7.18 -17.01 -5.01
N TYR A 98 -6.15 -16.42 -4.41
CA TYR A 98 -6.10 -16.13 -2.98
C TYR A 98 -6.53 -14.70 -2.64
N TYR A 99 -5.99 -13.70 -3.35
CA TYR A 99 -6.24 -12.28 -3.08
C TYR A 99 -7.38 -11.68 -3.91
N GLY A 100 -7.86 -12.39 -4.93
CA GLY A 100 -8.76 -11.84 -5.94
C GLY A 100 -8.07 -10.92 -6.94
N THR A 101 -8.83 -10.42 -7.89
CA THR A 101 -8.33 -9.54 -8.96
C THR A 101 -8.40 -8.06 -8.59
N GLY A 102 -7.72 -7.20 -9.38
CA GLY A 102 -7.85 -5.74 -9.31
C GLY A 102 -6.92 -5.05 -8.30
N TRP A 103 -5.97 -5.76 -7.71
CA TRP A 103 -4.93 -5.16 -6.90
C TRP A 103 -3.87 -4.48 -7.76
N ARG A 104 -3.46 -3.27 -7.37
CA ARG A 104 -2.45 -2.48 -8.08
C ARG A 104 -1.69 -1.57 -7.12
N THR A 105 -0.56 -1.06 -7.56
CA THR A 105 0.16 0.02 -6.89
C THR A 105 -0.73 1.27 -6.90
N PRO A 106 -0.88 1.99 -5.78
CA PRO A 106 -1.76 3.17 -5.71
C PRO A 106 -1.30 4.28 -6.67
N SER A 107 -2.27 5.05 -7.18
CA SER A 107 -1.97 6.26 -7.93
C SER A 107 -1.42 7.37 -7.03
N ARG A 108 -0.76 8.36 -7.63
CA ARG A 108 -0.37 9.60 -6.96
C ARG A 108 -1.56 10.26 -6.27
N ASN A 109 -2.69 10.32 -6.98
CA ASN A 109 -3.90 10.92 -6.42
C ASN A 109 -4.43 10.14 -5.23
N THR A 110 -4.43 8.80 -5.27
CA THR A 110 -4.83 7.94 -4.17
C THR A 110 -3.96 8.15 -2.93
N LEU A 111 -2.65 8.20 -3.08
CA LEU A 111 -1.73 8.50 -1.97
C LEU A 111 -1.94 9.93 -1.43
N ALA A 112 -2.19 10.89 -2.31
CA ALA A 112 -2.49 12.27 -1.91
C ALA A 112 -3.82 12.38 -1.17
N MET A 113 -4.88 11.68 -1.61
CA MET A 113 -6.16 11.60 -0.88
C MET A 113 -5.96 10.99 0.51
N LEU A 114 -5.22 9.88 0.61
CA LEU A 114 -4.91 9.26 1.90
C LEU A 114 -4.21 10.27 2.83
N SER A 115 -3.22 11.00 2.31
CA SER A 115 -2.49 12.00 3.09
C SER A 115 -3.38 13.15 3.55
N ARG A 116 -4.17 13.77 2.67
CA ARG A 116 -4.91 14.99 3.00
C ARG A 116 -6.24 14.74 3.71
N CYS A 117 -6.83 13.55 3.54
CA CYS A 117 -8.18 13.26 4.03
C CYS A 117 -8.21 12.42 5.31
N THR A 118 -7.08 12.04 5.88
CA THR A 118 -7.04 11.24 7.11
C THR A 118 -6.19 11.92 8.18
N ASN A 119 -6.53 11.69 9.44
CA ASN A 119 -5.65 12.02 10.54
C ASN A 119 -4.45 11.07 10.52
N LYS A 120 -3.30 11.59 10.91
CA LYS A 120 -2.04 10.85 10.93
C LYS A 120 -1.45 10.85 12.33
N ALA A 121 -1.00 9.70 12.79
CA ALA A 121 -0.27 9.56 14.05
C ALA A 121 1.00 8.72 13.82
N LEU A 122 2.15 9.26 14.21
CA LEU A 122 3.40 8.53 14.21
C LEU A 122 3.44 7.60 15.42
N ILE A 123 3.44 6.29 15.20
CA ILE A 123 3.41 5.28 16.26
C ILE A 123 4.27 4.08 15.82
N ASN A 124 5.12 3.59 16.73
CA ASN A 124 5.84 2.31 16.56
C ASN A 124 6.56 2.16 15.20
N LYS A 125 7.39 3.12 14.84
CA LYS A 125 8.18 3.07 13.59
C LYS A 125 7.33 3.04 12.31
N GLY A 126 6.21 3.74 12.33
CA GLY A 126 5.31 3.86 11.18
C GLY A 126 4.25 4.92 11.39
N MET A 127 3.35 5.02 10.45
CA MET A 127 2.28 6.00 10.47
C MET A 127 0.93 5.32 10.37
N TRP A 128 0.05 5.66 11.29
CA TRP A 128 -1.37 5.35 11.23
C TRP A 128 -2.13 6.45 10.50
N PHE A 129 -2.96 6.04 9.57
CA PHE A 129 -3.95 6.85 8.87
C PHE A 129 -5.32 6.45 9.38
N MET A 130 -5.88 7.19 10.31
CA MET A 130 -7.12 6.84 10.99
C MET A 130 -7.83 8.06 11.57
N ASN A 131 -9.12 7.89 11.85
CA ASN A 131 -9.91 8.80 12.69
C ASN A 131 -10.64 8.03 13.80
N SER A 132 -10.65 6.73 13.77
CA SER A 132 -11.26 5.82 14.74
C SER A 132 -10.37 4.61 15.02
N SER A 133 -10.92 3.58 15.63
CA SER A 133 -10.19 2.37 16.03
C SER A 133 -9.71 1.47 14.88
N ILE A 134 -10.17 1.72 13.67
CA ILE A 134 -9.75 0.95 12.47
C ILE A 134 -9.03 1.89 11.52
N GLY A 135 -7.77 1.60 11.22
CA GLY A 135 -6.95 2.45 10.37
C GLY A 135 -5.99 1.65 9.50
N LEU A 136 -5.33 2.37 8.61
CA LEU A 136 -4.26 1.84 7.78
C LEU A 136 -2.91 2.18 8.42
N PHE A 137 -2.15 1.16 8.79
CA PHE A 137 -0.78 1.34 9.26
C PHE A 137 0.22 1.17 8.11
N LEU A 138 1.10 2.14 7.95
CA LEU A 138 2.21 2.11 7.00
C LEU A 138 3.54 2.18 7.75
N PRO A 139 4.35 1.09 7.77
CA PRO A 139 5.65 1.08 8.44
C PRO A 139 6.61 2.14 7.87
N ALA A 140 7.47 2.69 8.70
CA ALA A 140 8.61 3.51 8.29
C ALA A 140 9.70 2.59 7.70
N ALA A 141 9.45 2.09 6.50
CA ALA A 141 10.25 1.07 5.85
C ALA A 141 11.62 1.59 5.33
N GLY A 142 11.78 2.90 5.21
CA GLY A 142 12.92 3.49 4.49
C GLY A 142 12.81 3.30 2.98
N TYR A 143 13.91 3.50 2.28
CA TYR A 143 14.05 3.16 0.87
C TYR A 143 15.41 2.53 0.59
N ARG A 144 15.54 1.92 -0.56
CA ARG A 144 16.79 1.34 -1.02
C ARG A 144 17.40 2.17 -2.12
N ASN A 145 18.63 2.64 -1.88
CA ASN A 145 19.41 3.34 -2.89
C ASN A 145 20.01 2.32 -3.89
N ASP A 146 19.91 2.58 -5.19
CA ASP A 146 20.41 1.71 -6.26
C ASP A 146 21.94 1.55 -6.28
N ASN A 147 22.68 2.53 -5.74
CA ASN A 147 24.15 2.50 -5.70
C ASN A 147 24.73 1.45 -4.75
N ARG A 148 23.91 0.76 -3.99
CA ARG A 148 24.33 -0.33 -3.10
C ARG A 148 23.75 -1.64 -3.60
N GLY A 149 24.52 -2.44 -4.32
CA GLY A 149 24.16 -3.80 -4.71
C GLY A 149 23.64 -4.64 -3.54
N GLY A 150 22.77 -5.59 -3.79
CA GLY A 150 22.19 -6.50 -2.78
C GLY A 150 20.76 -6.92 -3.12
N SER A 151 20.20 -7.80 -2.30
CA SER A 151 18.89 -8.38 -2.49
C SER A 151 17.80 -7.39 -2.18
N GLY A 152 17.04 -6.75 -2.74
CA GLY A 152 15.94 -5.79 -2.48
C GLY A 152 15.18 -5.86 -1.16
N THR A 153 15.76 -6.49 -0.14
CA THR A 153 15.10 -6.81 1.14
C THR A 153 15.46 -5.86 2.27
N GLU A 154 16.51 -5.06 2.11
CA GLU A 154 16.98 -4.17 3.17
C GLU A 154 16.96 -2.71 2.74
N ALA A 155 16.44 -1.86 3.61
CA ALA A 155 16.53 -0.42 3.43
C ALA A 155 17.97 0.04 3.67
N THR A 156 18.42 0.97 2.85
CA THR A 156 19.73 1.60 2.99
C THR A 156 19.64 2.97 3.62
N THR A 157 18.45 3.58 3.66
CA THR A 157 18.22 4.93 4.18
C THR A 157 16.87 5.00 4.89
N GLY A 158 16.84 5.59 6.06
CA GLY A 158 15.65 5.96 6.82
C GLY A 158 14.80 4.82 7.40
N PRO A 159 15.30 3.56 7.58
CA PRO A 159 14.47 2.54 8.22
C PRO A 159 14.10 2.97 9.64
N ASP A 160 12.85 2.68 10.03
CA ASP A 160 12.24 3.03 11.32
C ASP A 160 11.98 4.54 11.55
N THR A 161 12.42 5.41 10.65
CA THR A 161 12.22 6.87 10.75
C THR A 161 11.44 7.46 9.58
N GLU A 162 11.57 6.86 8.39
CA GLU A 162 10.94 7.33 7.16
C GLU A 162 10.29 6.16 6.40
N GLY A 163 9.19 6.43 5.71
CA GLY A 163 8.53 5.50 4.81
C GLY A 163 8.44 6.05 3.40
N TYR A 164 8.79 5.25 2.39
CA TYR A 164 8.75 5.64 0.98
C TYR A 164 7.81 4.68 0.23
N TYR A 165 6.59 5.15 -0.03
CA TYR A 165 5.53 4.34 -0.64
C TYR A 165 5.35 4.71 -2.11
N GLN A 166 5.65 3.76 -2.97
CA GLN A 166 5.62 3.95 -4.42
C GLN A 166 4.21 4.26 -4.93
N SER A 167 4.13 5.24 -5.83
CA SER A 167 2.99 5.46 -6.72
C SER A 167 3.22 4.76 -8.05
N ARG A 168 2.14 4.39 -8.75
CA ARG A 168 2.22 3.93 -10.15
C ARG A 168 2.43 5.05 -11.16
N ASP A 169 2.30 6.32 -10.74
CA ASP A 169 2.35 7.45 -11.66
C ASP A 169 3.78 7.93 -11.87
N ASP A 170 4.09 8.15 -13.13
CA ASP A 170 5.36 8.69 -13.59
C ASP A 170 5.40 10.20 -13.40
N ALA A 171 6.52 10.72 -12.92
CA ALA A 171 6.77 12.17 -12.83
C ALA A 171 7.55 12.71 -14.03
N GLY A 172 7.93 11.82 -14.96
CA GLY A 172 8.70 12.12 -16.15
C GLY A 172 10.20 11.86 -15.99
N GLY A 173 10.90 11.65 -17.09
CA GLY A 173 12.33 11.40 -17.10
C GLY A 173 12.76 10.23 -16.20
N THR A 174 13.69 10.49 -15.31
CA THR A 174 14.26 9.49 -14.37
C THR A 174 13.56 9.45 -13.02
N VAL A 175 12.47 10.21 -12.81
CA VAL A 175 11.79 10.34 -11.53
C VAL A 175 10.37 9.78 -11.56
N SER A 176 9.87 9.32 -10.41
CA SER A 176 8.50 8.85 -10.20
C SER A 176 7.94 9.44 -8.93
N TYR A 177 6.60 9.51 -8.84
CA TYR A 177 5.94 9.93 -7.61
C TYR A 177 5.96 8.85 -6.53
N PHE A 178 6.00 9.29 -5.28
CA PHE A 178 5.85 8.45 -4.10
C PHE A 178 5.30 9.28 -2.94
N MET A 179 4.84 8.62 -1.90
CA MET A 179 4.48 9.26 -0.63
C MET A 179 5.62 9.05 0.37
N LEU A 180 6.15 10.15 0.89
CA LEU A 180 7.10 10.19 1.99
C LEU A 180 6.38 10.30 3.31
N LEU A 181 6.65 9.38 4.22
CA LEU A 181 6.25 9.45 5.63
C LEU A 181 7.46 9.89 6.46
N ARG A 182 7.38 11.03 7.11
CA ARG A 182 8.47 11.54 7.94
C ARG A 182 7.93 12.54 8.98
N ASN A 183 8.42 12.46 10.21
CA ASN A 183 8.10 13.43 11.26
C ASN A 183 6.59 13.68 11.48
N GLY A 184 5.77 12.64 11.36
CA GLY A 184 4.32 12.75 11.50
C GLY A 184 3.59 13.34 10.29
N THR A 185 4.30 13.62 9.18
CA THR A 185 3.72 14.08 7.91
C THR A 185 3.72 12.97 6.86
N ALA A 186 2.81 13.10 5.91
CA ALA A 186 2.78 12.28 4.70
C ALA A 186 2.69 13.21 3.50
N GLU A 187 3.66 13.19 2.61
CA GLU A 187 3.79 14.14 1.52
C GLU A 187 4.04 13.44 0.19
N ILE A 188 3.44 13.93 -0.89
CA ILE A 188 3.74 13.43 -2.23
C ILE A 188 4.99 14.13 -2.75
N GLN A 189 5.97 13.34 -3.10
CA GLN A 189 7.23 13.80 -3.67
C GLN A 189 7.57 13.05 -4.95
N ALA A 190 8.61 13.50 -5.66
CA ALA A 190 9.16 12.82 -6.83
C ALA A 190 10.66 12.54 -6.61
N TYR A 191 11.09 11.32 -6.91
CA TYR A 191 12.46 10.87 -6.72
C TYR A 191 12.86 9.81 -7.75
N GLN A 192 14.12 9.41 -7.74
CA GLN A 192 14.68 8.48 -8.74
C GLN A 192 13.88 7.19 -8.89
N LYS A 193 13.55 6.83 -10.13
CA LYS A 193 12.83 5.58 -10.47
C LYS A 193 13.59 4.32 -10.09
N LYS A 194 14.90 4.38 -10.15
CA LYS A 194 15.82 3.29 -9.87
C LYS A 194 15.92 2.93 -8.40
N ASP A 195 15.59 3.86 -7.49
CA ASP A 195 15.59 3.57 -6.06
C ASP A 195 14.41 2.70 -5.67
N GLY A 196 14.69 1.67 -4.91
CA GLY A 196 13.67 0.74 -4.43
C GLY A 196 12.81 1.36 -3.33
N LYS A 197 11.50 1.38 -3.54
CA LYS A 197 10.50 1.87 -2.59
C LYS A 197 9.54 0.75 -2.21
N THR A 198 8.93 0.86 -1.06
CA THR A 198 7.92 -0.08 -0.59
C THR A 198 6.62 0.09 -1.35
N VAL A 199 5.90 -1.01 -1.54
CA VAL A 199 4.58 -1.01 -2.20
C VAL A 199 3.51 -1.48 -1.23
N ARG A 200 2.47 -0.68 -1.04
CA ARG A 200 1.22 -1.05 -0.41
C ARG A 200 0.14 -1.13 -1.48
N CYS A 201 -0.29 -2.32 -1.80
CA CYS A 201 -1.29 -2.51 -2.85
C CYS A 201 -2.66 -1.96 -2.44
N VAL A 202 -3.40 -1.50 -3.44
CA VAL A 202 -4.78 -1.00 -3.29
C VAL A 202 -5.68 -1.62 -4.36
N LYS A 203 -6.96 -1.76 -4.04
CA LYS A 203 -8.00 -2.22 -4.97
C LYS A 203 -9.13 -1.19 -5.01
N GLY A 204 -9.68 -0.96 -6.20
CA GLY A 204 -10.72 0.05 -6.45
C GLY A 204 -10.19 1.42 -6.85
N ASP A 205 -8.88 1.56 -7.07
CA ASP A 205 -8.21 2.78 -7.50
C ASP A 205 -8.19 2.94 -9.04
#